data_2a995efd2a4b11476aa6c51f5df3f79e
#
_entry.id   2a995efd2a4b11476aa6c51f5df3f79e
#
_cell.length_a   1.000
_cell.length_b   1.000
_cell.length_c   1.000
_cell.angle_alpha   90.00
_cell.angle_beta   90.00
_cell.angle_gamma   90.00
#
_symmetry.space_group_name_H-M   'P 1'
#
loop_
_entity.id
_entity.type
_entity.pdbx_description
1 polymer ?
#
loop_
_entity_poly.entity_id
_entity_poly.type
_entity_poly.pdbx_seq_one_letter_code
_entity_poly.pdbx_strand_id
1 'polypeptide(L)'
;MNASVFYAMTPILVLSATAMALMIQASIKRDHKVASIIVAIGLILSLLGSYYASNYTQPVTVLLQVDNWSLFFTGLIIAASLIILSLSLKTFLPEGERKEEYYLLLILSVLGAVVLIQSSHMVSLLLGMELMGVALYVMIAFPERGDLPLEGAIKYLVLSACASAMLLYGFALIYAATGSLNYIGCLLYTSPSPRDGHQ
;
A
#
# COMPACT_ATOMS: atom_id res chain seq x y z
N MET A 1 -15.25 2.02 19.30
CA MET A 1 -14.27 1.21 18.54
C MET A 1 -13.76 0.12 19.49
N ASN A 2 -13.95 -1.14 19.13
CA ASN A 2 -13.53 -2.26 19.99
C ASN A 2 -12.01 -2.43 19.93
N ALA A 3 -11.37 -2.80 21.05
CA ALA A 3 -9.92 -3.01 21.10
C ALA A 3 -9.43 -4.01 20.04
N SER A 4 -10.24 -5.01 19.68
CA SER A 4 -9.95 -5.99 18.62
C SER A 4 -9.72 -5.36 17.25
N VAL A 5 -10.44 -4.27 16.92
CA VAL A 5 -10.28 -3.53 15.65
C VAL A 5 -8.89 -2.88 15.58
N PHE A 6 -8.42 -2.29 16.69
CA PHE A 6 -7.07 -1.72 16.74
C PHE A 6 -5.99 -2.77 16.57
N TYR A 7 -6.16 -3.96 17.18
CA TYR A 7 -5.20 -5.05 16.99
C TYR A 7 -5.18 -5.56 15.55
N ALA A 8 -6.31 -5.66 14.90
CA ALA A 8 -6.37 -6.05 13.48
C ALA A 8 -5.70 -5.02 12.56
N MET A 9 -5.81 -3.71 12.86
CA MET A 9 -5.20 -2.63 12.08
C MET A 9 -3.72 -2.38 12.40
N THR A 10 -3.11 -3.10 13.34
CA THR A 10 -1.74 -2.86 13.79
C THR A 10 -0.74 -2.67 12.65
N PRO A 11 -0.71 -3.49 11.57
CA PRO A 11 0.27 -3.33 10.49
C PRO A 11 0.16 -1.96 9.78
N ILE A 12 -1.07 -1.53 9.45
CA ILE A 12 -1.32 -0.24 8.78
C ILE A 12 -0.96 0.92 9.72
N LEU A 13 -1.36 0.84 10.99
CA LEU A 13 -1.09 1.88 11.98
C LEU A 13 0.41 2.07 12.24
N VAL A 14 1.16 0.98 12.31
CA VAL A 14 2.61 1.03 12.48
C VAL A 14 3.28 1.62 11.24
N LEU A 15 2.89 1.21 10.04
CA LEU A 15 3.44 1.79 8.80
C LEU A 15 3.12 3.28 8.67
N SER A 16 1.90 3.70 8.97
CA SER A 16 1.53 5.11 8.92
C SER A 16 2.26 5.95 9.97
N ALA A 17 2.41 5.42 11.19
CA ALA A 17 3.21 6.07 12.23
C ALA A 17 4.70 6.17 11.85
N THR A 18 5.24 5.14 11.18
CA THR A 18 6.62 5.16 10.65
C THR A 18 6.78 6.24 9.58
N ALA A 19 5.83 6.37 8.66
CA ALA A 19 5.84 7.42 7.64
C ALA A 19 5.82 8.83 8.28
N MET A 20 4.97 9.04 9.27
CA MET A 20 4.91 10.31 10.03
C MET A 20 6.23 10.58 10.78
N ALA A 21 6.80 9.58 11.42
CA ALA A 21 8.09 9.71 12.11
C ALA A 21 9.22 10.09 11.16
N LEU A 22 9.25 9.52 9.95
CA LEU A 22 10.22 9.88 8.90
C LEU A 22 10.03 11.32 8.43
N MET A 23 8.80 11.79 8.22
CA MET A 23 8.53 13.17 7.84
C MET A 23 9.03 14.16 8.90
N ILE A 24 8.76 13.86 10.17
CA ILE A 24 9.23 14.70 11.30
C ILE A 24 10.75 14.69 11.37
N GLN A 25 11.38 13.52 11.25
CA GLN A 25 12.85 13.37 11.28
C GLN A 25 13.50 14.16 10.13
N ALA A 26 12.98 14.03 8.90
CA ALA A 26 13.49 14.75 7.74
C ALA A 26 13.35 16.28 7.87
N SER A 27 12.35 16.75 8.62
CA SER A 27 12.13 18.19 8.89
C SER A 27 13.11 18.74 9.92
N ILE A 28 13.49 17.96 10.95
CA ILE A 28 14.34 18.44 12.06
C ILE A 28 15.82 18.31 11.70
N LYS A 29 16.25 17.11 11.29
CA LYS A 29 17.64 16.82 10.95
C LYS A 29 17.69 15.74 9.88
N ARG A 30 18.27 16.06 8.74
CA ARG A 30 18.50 15.12 7.65
C ARG A 30 19.67 14.21 7.98
N ASP A 31 19.40 12.98 8.36
CA ASP A 31 20.38 11.94 8.61
C ASP A 31 19.88 10.60 8.07
N HIS A 32 20.48 10.15 6.97
CA HIS A 32 20.07 8.93 6.27
C HIS A 32 20.21 7.68 7.14
N LYS A 33 21.15 7.64 8.10
CA LYS A 33 21.33 6.50 9.00
C LYS A 33 20.13 6.39 9.97
N VAL A 34 19.72 7.53 10.52
CA VAL A 34 18.55 7.58 11.41
C VAL A 34 17.30 7.21 10.64
N ALA A 35 17.09 7.75 9.43
CA ALA A 35 15.96 7.41 8.59
C ALA A 35 15.89 5.91 8.26
N SER A 36 17.00 5.31 7.86
CA SER A 36 17.06 3.87 7.55
C SER A 36 16.76 2.99 8.77
N ILE A 37 17.20 3.39 9.95
CA ILE A 37 16.92 2.68 11.21
C ILE A 37 15.42 2.79 11.55
N ILE A 38 14.82 3.96 11.42
CA ILE A 38 13.38 4.16 11.64
C ILE A 38 12.56 3.26 10.73
N VAL A 39 12.91 3.20 9.42
CA VAL A 39 12.24 2.32 8.46
C VAL A 39 12.41 0.85 8.83
N ALA A 40 13.62 0.41 9.16
CA ALA A 40 13.88 -0.97 9.54
C ALA A 40 13.05 -1.38 10.77
N ILE A 41 13.04 -0.54 11.81
CA ILE A 41 12.24 -0.77 13.01
C ILE A 41 10.74 -0.78 12.68
N GLY A 42 10.27 0.17 11.88
CA GLY A 42 8.86 0.26 11.48
C GLY A 42 8.40 -0.97 10.69
N LEU A 43 9.20 -1.46 9.75
CA LEU A 43 8.90 -2.68 8.98
C LEU A 43 8.90 -3.92 9.89
N ILE A 44 9.88 -4.05 10.79
CA ILE A 44 9.93 -5.18 11.74
C ILE A 44 8.73 -5.15 12.68
N LEU A 45 8.39 -3.99 13.25
CA LEU A 45 7.23 -3.84 14.11
C LEU A 45 5.92 -4.12 13.37
N SER A 46 5.81 -3.71 12.10
CA SER A 46 4.65 -4.01 11.27
C SER A 46 4.56 -5.51 10.94
N LEU A 47 5.68 -6.19 10.73
CA LEU A 47 5.72 -7.64 10.54
C LEU A 47 5.27 -8.39 11.81
N LEU A 48 5.74 -7.98 12.98
CA LEU A 48 5.29 -8.51 14.26
C LEU A 48 3.81 -8.19 14.48
N GLY A 49 3.38 -6.98 14.13
CA GLY A 49 1.98 -6.57 14.18
C GLY A 49 1.07 -7.43 13.30
N SER A 50 1.51 -7.84 12.12
CA SER A 50 0.74 -8.75 11.26
C SER A 50 0.59 -10.15 11.88
N TYR A 51 1.61 -10.64 12.56
CA TYR A 51 1.55 -11.90 13.31
C TYR A 51 0.56 -11.81 14.49
N TYR A 52 0.57 -10.72 15.25
CA TYR A 52 -0.41 -10.51 16.32
C TYR A 52 -1.84 -10.34 15.80
N ALA A 53 -2.00 -9.64 14.67
CA ALA A 53 -3.30 -9.41 14.05
C ALA A 53 -3.97 -10.70 13.57
N SER A 54 -3.23 -11.80 13.34
CA SER A 54 -3.77 -13.09 12.93
C SER A 54 -4.75 -13.70 13.93
N ASN A 55 -4.68 -13.30 15.19
CA ASN A 55 -5.62 -13.73 16.24
C ASN A 55 -6.93 -12.91 16.26
N TYR A 56 -7.02 -11.84 15.46
CA TYR A 56 -8.13 -10.87 15.46
C TYR A 56 -8.66 -10.60 14.06
N THR A 57 -8.77 -11.66 13.25
CA THR A 57 -9.28 -11.56 11.88
C THR A 57 -10.75 -11.16 11.89
N GLN A 58 -11.07 -10.01 11.28
CA GLN A 58 -12.45 -9.48 11.21
C GLN A 58 -12.56 -8.38 10.14
N PRO A 59 -13.77 -8.08 9.66
CA PRO A 59 -14.00 -6.85 8.93
C PRO A 59 -13.77 -5.67 9.88
N VAL A 60 -12.81 -4.83 9.53
CA VAL A 60 -12.38 -3.71 10.37
C VAL A 60 -13.23 -2.47 10.13
N THR A 61 -13.49 -2.19 8.86
CA THR A 61 -14.35 -1.11 8.38
C THR A 61 -15.12 -1.59 7.15
N VAL A 62 -16.03 -0.77 6.65
CA VAL A 62 -16.71 -1.03 5.36
C VAL A 62 -15.71 -1.11 4.20
N LEU A 63 -14.55 -0.46 4.34
CA LEU A 63 -13.53 -0.33 3.29
C LEU A 63 -12.40 -1.37 3.40
N LEU A 64 -12.13 -1.90 4.61
CA LEU A 64 -10.97 -2.75 4.89
C LEU A 64 -11.40 -3.99 5.66
N GLN A 65 -10.91 -5.13 5.20
CA GLN A 65 -11.08 -6.43 5.84
C GLN A 65 -9.73 -7.05 6.11
N VAL A 66 -9.53 -7.51 7.35
CA VAL A 66 -8.32 -8.22 7.76
C VAL A 66 -8.68 -9.70 7.92
N ASP A 67 -8.11 -10.52 7.04
CA ASP A 67 -8.22 -11.97 7.06
C ASP A 67 -6.82 -12.62 7.01
N ASN A 68 -6.76 -13.94 7.15
CA ASN A 68 -5.49 -14.66 7.17
C ASN A 68 -4.73 -14.54 5.84
N TRP A 69 -5.44 -14.46 4.71
CA TRP A 69 -4.84 -14.29 3.41
C TRP A 69 -4.21 -12.89 3.26
N SER A 70 -4.95 -11.86 3.66
CA SER A 70 -4.44 -10.48 3.62
C SER A 70 -3.23 -10.28 4.52
N LEU A 71 -3.20 -10.91 5.71
CA LEU A 71 -2.07 -10.88 6.62
C LEU A 71 -0.84 -11.63 6.07
N PHE A 72 -1.05 -12.78 5.43
CA PHE A 72 0.03 -13.51 4.76
C PHE A 72 0.71 -12.66 3.68
N PHE A 73 -0.07 -12.07 2.76
CA PHE A 73 0.47 -11.21 1.73
C PHE A 73 1.08 -9.92 2.29
N THR A 74 0.50 -9.35 3.34
CA THR A 74 1.08 -8.21 4.07
C THR A 74 2.46 -8.57 4.60
N GLY A 75 2.61 -9.72 5.26
CA GLY A 75 3.88 -10.21 5.76
C GLY A 75 4.92 -10.42 4.65
N LEU A 76 4.50 -10.97 3.50
CA LEU A 76 5.36 -11.19 2.34
C LEU A 76 5.87 -9.86 1.75
N ILE A 77 4.99 -8.85 1.61
CA ILE A 77 5.38 -7.52 1.11
C ILE A 77 6.35 -6.84 2.08
N ILE A 78 6.09 -6.90 3.38
CA ILE A 78 6.99 -6.31 4.38
C ILE A 78 8.36 -7.01 4.35
N ALA A 79 8.40 -8.33 4.25
CA ALA A 79 9.64 -9.08 4.14
C ALA A 79 10.43 -8.72 2.87
N ALA A 80 9.76 -8.61 1.73
CA ALA A 80 10.38 -8.14 0.48
C ALA A 80 10.93 -6.71 0.64
N SER A 81 10.19 -5.83 1.31
CA SER A 81 10.60 -4.44 1.56
C SER A 81 11.83 -4.33 2.46
N LEU A 82 11.99 -5.24 3.44
CA LEU A 82 13.20 -5.34 4.26
C LEU A 82 14.42 -5.74 3.41
N ILE A 83 14.24 -6.64 2.44
CA ILE A 83 15.30 -7.02 1.50
C ILE A 83 15.68 -5.81 0.63
N ILE A 84 14.68 -5.11 0.06
CA ILE A 84 14.90 -3.89 -0.74
C ILE A 84 15.64 -2.83 0.08
N LEU A 85 15.21 -2.60 1.33
CA LEU A 85 15.88 -1.67 2.24
C LEU A 85 17.35 -2.04 2.43
N SER A 86 17.65 -3.32 2.69
CA SER A 86 19.02 -3.79 2.91
C SER A 86 19.92 -3.64 1.68
N LEU A 87 19.37 -3.82 0.48
CA LEU A 87 20.08 -3.62 -0.77
C LEU A 87 20.30 -2.12 -1.05
N SER A 88 19.31 -1.27 -0.77
CA SER A 88 19.40 0.16 -1.01
C SER A 88 20.47 0.85 -0.15
N LEU A 89 20.73 0.34 1.07
CA LEU A 89 21.75 0.87 1.97
C LEU A 89 23.18 0.81 1.38
N LYS A 90 23.47 -0.16 0.53
CA LYS A 90 24.83 -0.41 0.02
C LYS A 90 25.02 -0.03 -1.44
N THR A 91 24.00 -0.13 -2.27
CA THR A 91 24.21 -0.24 -3.72
C THR A 91 23.55 0.89 -4.53
N PHE A 92 22.38 1.38 -4.16
CA PHE A 92 21.56 2.19 -5.05
C PHE A 92 21.56 3.70 -4.78
N LEU A 93 22.07 4.13 -3.63
CA LEU A 93 22.01 5.54 -3.27
C LEU A 93 23.41 6.17 -3.40
N PRO A 94 23.65 7.00 -4.44
CA PRO A 94 24.89 7.73 -4.60
C PRO A 94 25.17 8.66 -3.42
N GLU A 95 26.44 8.96 -3.18
CA GLU A 95 26.83 9.94 -2.15
C GLU A 95 26.29 11.33 -2.55
N GLY A 96 25.59 11.99 -1.61
CA GLY A 96 25.09 13.35 -1.78
C GLY A 96 23.60 13.50 -2.12
N GLU A 97 22.88 12.44 -2.42
CA GLU A 97 21.43 12.51 -2.67
C GLU A 97 20.61 12.53 -1.37
N ARG A 98 19.36 13.03 -1.48
CA ARG A 98 18.39 13.15 -0.36
C ARG A 98 17.78 11.80 0.00
N LYS A 99 18.60 10.92 0.58
CA LYS A 99 18.25 9.51 0.85
C LYS A 99 17.03 9.31 1.75
N GLU A 100 16.74 10.27 2.62
CA GLU A 100 15.60 10.23 3.53
C GLU A 100 14.26 10.21 2.78
N GLU A 101 14.17 10.96 1.68
CA GLU A 101 12.97 11.01 0.84
C GLU A 101 12.71 9.66 0.17
N TYR A 102 13.75 8.94 -0.26
CA TYR A 102 13.63 7.59 -0.79
C TYR A 102 13.02 6.61 0.23
N TYR A 103 13.47 6.67 1.48
CA TYR A 103 12.93 5.81 2.54
C TYR A 103 11.47 6.11 2.86
N LEU A 104 11.09 7.38 2.82
CA LEU A 104 9.69 7.79 2.96
C LEU A 104 8.83 7.20 1.83
N LEU A 105 9.28 7.32 0.58
CA LEU A 105 8.58 6.77 -0.58
C LEU A 105 8.46 5.24 -0.48
N LEU A 106 9.51 4.56 -0.01
CA LEU A 106 9.48 3.10 0.21
C LEU A 106 8.36 2.73 1.19
N ILE A 107 8.27 3.39 2.35
CA ILE A 107 7.21 3.12 3.33
C ILE A 107 5.83 3.47 2.79
N LEU A 108 5.67 4.57 2.03
CA LEU A 108 4.39 4.92 1.40
C LEU A 108 3.96 3.89 0.36
N SER A 109 4.89 3.34 -0.43
CA SER A 109 4.58 2.27 -1.38
C SER A 109 4.13 0.99 -0.68
N VAL A 110 4.79 0.61 0.42
CA VAL A 110 4.41 -0.54 1.25
C VAL A 110 3.04 -0.31 1.89
N LEU A 111 2.79 0.88 2.43
CA LEU A 111 1.49 1.24 3.01
C LEU A 111 0.36 1.13 1.97
N GLY A 112 0.58 1.67 0.77
CA GLY A 112 -0.37 1.56 -0.35
C GLY A 112 -0.66 0.10 -0.73
N ALA A 113 0.39 -0.74 -0.81
CA ALA A 113 0.24 -2.16 -1.10
C ALA A 113 -0.52 -2.92 0.00
N VAL A 114 -0.29 -2.60 1.27
CA VAL A 114 -1.03 -3.21 2.40
C VAL A 114 -2.50 -2.79 2.39
N VAL A 115 -2.81 -1.51 2.13
CA VAL A 115 -4.19 -1.03 1.97
C VAL A 115 -4.88 -1.72 0.79
N LEU A 116 -4.18 -1.91 -0.33
CA LEU A 116 -4.67 -2.62 -1.51
C LEU A 116 -5.08 -4.06 -1.17
N ILE A 117 -4.21 -4.80 -0.47
CA ILE A 117 -4.44 -6.21 -0.09
C ILE A 117 -5.61 -6.35 0.90
N GLN A 118 -5.76 -5.42 1.82
CA GLN A 118 -6.82 -5.43 2.83
C GLN A 118 -8.11 -4.78 2.34
N SER A 119 -8.20 -4.35 1.09
CA SER A 119 -9.38 -3.69 0.55
C SER A 119 -10.56 -4.66 0.45
N SER A 120 -11.73 -4.24 0.93
CA SER A 120 -13.03 -4.92 0.77
C SER A 120 -14.01 -4.15 -0.11
N HIS A 121 -13.57 -3.00 -0.61
CA HIS A 121 -14.37 -2.06 -1.36
C HIS A 121 -13.57 -1.47 -2.53
N MET A 122 -14.20 -1.24 -3.67
CA MET A 122 -13.50 -0.74 -4.87
C MET A 122 -12.80 0.60 -4.66
N VAL A 123 -13.33 1.45 -3.78
CA VAL A 123 -12.70 2.74 -3.43
C VAL A 123 -11.39 2.53 -2.68
N SER A 124 -11.34 1.62 -1.69
CA SER A 124 -10.10 1.35 -0.96
C SER A 124 -9.05 0.67 -1.82
N LEU A 125 -9.46 -0.18 -2.77
CA LEU A 125 -8.57 -0.74 -3.78
C LEU A 125 -7.91 0.36 -4.61
N LEU A 126 -8.72 1.30 -5.14
CA LEU A 126 -8.20 2.43 -5.91
C LEU A 126 -7.23 3.27 -5.08
N LEU A 127 -7.62 3.65 -3.85
CA LEU A 127 -6.77 4.48 -2.98
C LEU A 127 -5.43 3.81 -2.65
N GLY A 128 -5.43 2.50 -2.37
CA GLY A 128 -4.20 1.73 -2.13
C GLY A 128 -3.31 1.67 -3.37
N MET A 129 -3.92 1.43 -4.53
CA MET A 129 -3.22 1.41 -5.82
C MET A 129 -2.61 2.76 -6.18
N GLU A 130 -3.36 3.86 -6.00
CA GLU A 130 -2.86 5.21 -6.27
C GLU A 130 -1.73 5.62 -5.31
N LEU A 131 -1.87 5.33 -4.02
CA LEU A 131 -0.83 5.63 -3.03
C LEU A 131 0.47 4.88 -3.37
N MET A 132 0.37 3.60 -3.72
CA MET A 132 1.52 2.80 -4.15
C MET A 132 2.11 3.36 -5.46
N GLY A 133 1.27 3.68 -6.44
CA GLY A 133 1.67 4.22 -7.75
C GLY A 133 2.43 5.53 -7.61
N VAL A 134 1.90 6.50 -6.84
CA VAL A 134 2.55 7.80 -6.58
C VAL A 134 3.95 7.60 -6.01
N ALA A 135 4.09 6.74 -5.01
CA ALA A 135 5.40 6.46 -4.42
C ALA A 135 6.36 5.86 -5.44
N LEU A 136 5.89 4.91 -6.26
CA LEU A 136 6.75 4.20 -7.23
C LEU A 136 7.25 5.12 -8.35
N TYR A 137 6.40 5.95 -8.98
CA TYR A 137 6.92 6.82 -10.06
C TYR A 137 7.82 7.93 -9.55
N VAL A 138 7.64 8.41 -8.31
CA VAL A 138 8.60 9.32 -7.69
C VAL A 138 9.92 8.59 -7.39
N MET A 139 9.87 7.32 -6.94
CA MET A 139 11.08 6.51 -6.76
C MET A 139 11.83 6.24 -8.07
N ILE A 140 11.12 6.09 -9.20
CA ILE A 140 11.76 5.95 -10.52
C ILE A 140 12.47 7.23 -10.93
N ALA A 141 11.90 8.39 -10.63
CA ALA A 141 12.51 9.70 -10.91
C ALA A 141 13.65 10.05 -9.96
N PHE A 142 13.79 9.31 -8.84
CA PHE A 142 14.69 9.66 -7.73
C PHE A 142 16.18 9.74 -8.10
N PRO A 143 16.75 8.87 -8.98
CA PRO A 143 18.13 9.03 -9.42
C PRO A 143 18.29 10.30 -10.28
N GLU A 144 18.91 11.35 -9.74
CA GLU A 144 19.11 12.66 -10.41
C GLU A 144 20.17 12.62 -11.53
N ARG A 145 20.58 11.43 -12.00
CA ARG A 145 21.61 11.28 -13.03
C ARG A 145 21.03 11.06 -14.41
N GLY A 146 21.03 12.12 -15.22
CA GLY A 146 20.57 12.11 -16.61
C GLY A 146 19.06 12.24 -16.77
N ASP A 147 18.61 12.26 -18.04
CA ASP A 147 17.20 12.50 -18.37
C ASP A 147 16.34 11.22 -18.34
N LEU A 148 16.96 10.05 -18.40
CA LEU A 148 16.28 8.76 -18.49
C LEU A 148 15.36 8.44 -17.28
N PRO A 149 15.75 8.71 -16.01
CA PRO A 149 14.86 8.48 -14.87
C PRO A 149 13.60 9.32 -14.92
N LEU A 150 13.71 10.59 -15.27
CA LEU A 150 12.57 11.50 -15.39
C LEU A 150 11.64 11.09 -16.54
N GLU A 151 12.20 10.72 -17.69
CA GLU A 151 11.43 10.21 -18.82
C GLU A 151 10.69 8.92 -18.44
N GLY A 152 11.35 8.00 -17.76
CA GLY A 152 10.74 6.76 -17.24
C GLY A 152 9.60 7.04 -16.28
N ALA A 153 9.79 7.95 -15.33
CA ALA A 153 8.77 8.35 -14.36
C ALA A 153 7.54 8.97 -15.02
N ILE A 154 7.73 9.87 -16.01
CA ILE A 154 6.63 10.49 -16.74
C ILE A 154 5.86 9.45 -17.55
N LYS A 155 6.54 8.54 -18.23
CA LYS A 155 5.89 7.45 -18.97
C LYS A 155 5.06 6.57 -18.03
N TYR A 156 5.62 6.20 -16.88
CA TYR A 156 4.91 5.42 -15.88
C TYR A 156 3.69 6.16 -15.33
N LEU A 157 3.82 7.46 -15.00
CA LEU A 157 2.73 8.31 -14.54
C LEU A 157 1.58 8.36 -15.55
N VAL A 158 1.88 8.62 -16.83
CA VAL A 158 0.85 8.71 -17.88
C VAL A 158 0.12 7.38 -18.07
N LEU A 159 0.87 6.26 -18.13
CA LEU A 159 0.27 4.93 -18.28
C LEU A 159 -0.58 4.57 -17.08
N SER A 160 -0.10 4.84 -15.87
CA SER A 160 -0.85 4.60 -14.63
C SER A 160 -2.12 5.43 -14.57
N ALA A 161 -2.05 6.73 -14.88
CA ALA A 161 -3.22 7.61 -14.90
C ALA A 161 -4.29 7.15 -15.90
N CYS A 162 -3.87 6.70 -17.10
CA CYS A 162 -4.79 6.13 -18.08
C CYS A 162 -5.45 4.84 -17.57
N ALA A 163 -4.66 3.95 -16.93
CA ALA A 163 -5.18 2.71 -16.35
C ALA A 163 -6.19 2.99 -15.22
N SER A 164 -5.87 3.94 -14.32
CA SER A 164 -6.77 4.35 -13.23
C SER A 164 -8.07 4.97 -13.76
N ALA A 165 -8.00 5.76 -14.83
CA ALA A 165 -9.19 6.32 -15.48
C ALA A 165 -10.11 5.22 -16.04
N MET A 166 -9.53 4.19 -16.68
CA MET A 166 -10.28 3.03 -17.17
C MET A 166 -10.89 2.22 -16.01
N LEU A 167 -10.13 2.04 -14.93
CA LEU A 167 -10.61 1.35 -13.73
C LEU A 167 -11.78 2.10 -13.09
N LEU A 168 -11.69 3.41 -12.92
CA LEU A 168 -12.76 4.27 -12.41
C LEU A 168 -14.01 4.20 -13.28
N TYR A 169 -13.83 4.22 -14.61
CA TYR A 169 -14.94 4.05 -15.52
C TYR A 169 -15.61 2.68 -15.35
N GLY A 170 -14.82 1.61 -15.20
CA GLY A 170 -15.35 0.27 -14.88
C GLY A 170 -16.14 0.24 -13.57
N PHE A 171 -15.63 0.90 -12.51
CA PHE A 171 -16.35 1.01 -11.23
C PHE A 171 -17.67 1.79 -11.37
N ALA A 172 -17.70 2.84 -12.19
CA ALA A 172 -18.93 3.59 -12.46
C ALA A 172 -19.98 2.72 -13.15
N LEU A 173 -19.59 1.88 -14.11
CA LEU A 173 -20.51 0.95 -14.78
C LEU A 173 -21.03 -0.13 -13.82
N ILE A 174 -20.15 -0.69 -12.98
CA ILE A 174 -20.55 -1.65 -11.94
C ILE A 174 -21.56 -1.01 -10.98
N TYR A 175 -21.24 0.20 -10.51
CA TYR A 175 -22.15 0.93 -9.62
C TYR A 175 -23.50 1.23 -10.27
N ALA A 176 -23.52 1.62 -11.54
CA ALA A 176 -24.75 1.85 -12.27
C ALA A 176 -25.62 0.58 -12.40
N ALA A 177 -24.98 -0.58 -12.52
CA ALA A 177 -25.67 -1.87 -12.65
C ALA A 177 -26.12 -2.45 -11.30
N THR A 178 -25.30 -2.32 -10.25
CA THR A 178 -25.50 -3.04 -8.97
C THR A 178 -25.95 -2.13 -7.82
N GLY A 179 -25.73 -0.82 -7.93
CA GLY A 179 -25.93 0.15 -6.83
C GLY A 179 -24.92 0.01 -5.70
N SER A 180 -23.85 -0.79 -5.86
CA SER A 180 -22.86 -1.07 -4.83
C SER A 180 -21.43 -1.09 -5.38
N LEU A 181 -20.47 -0.63 -4.57
CA LEU A 181 -19.03 -0.75 -4.84
C LEU A 181 -18.33 -1.72 -3.87
N ASN A 182 -19.11 -2.43 -3.05
CA ASN A 182 -18.59 -3.48 -2.18
C ASN A 182 -18.49 -4.79 -2.97
N TYR A 183 -17.41 -5.55 -2.80
CA TYR A 183 -17.19 -6.80 -3.53
C TYR A 183 -18.28 -7.83 -3.28
N ILE A 184 -18.78 -7.96 -2.05
CA ILE A 184 -19.87 -8.90 -1.71
C ILE A 184 -21.16 -8.52 -2.44
N GLY A 185 -21.51 -7.23 -2.48
CA GLY A 185 -22.70 -6.76 -3.20
C GLY A 185 -22.64 -7.05 -4.69
N CYS A 186 -21.46 -6.87 -5.31
CA CYS A 186 -21.22 -7.18 -6.72
C CYS A 186 -21.30 -8.68 -7.00
N LEU A 187 -20.74 -9.53 -6.12
CA LEU A 187 -20.78 -10.97 -6.25
C LEU A 187 -22.22 -11.52 -6.16
N LEU A 188 -23.03 -10.99 -5.25
CA LEU A 188 -24.44 -11.39 -5.11
C LEU A 188 -25.27 -11.05 -6.34
N TYR A 189 -24.96 -9.93 -7.03
CA TYR A 189 -25.64 -9.55 -8.26
C TYR A 189 -25.26 -10.46 -9.45
N THR A 190 -24.00 -10.89 -9.51
CA THR A 190 -23.47 -11.72 -10.61
C THR A 190 -23.56 -13.22 -10.35
N SER A 191 -23.88 -13.64 -9.12
CA SER A 191 -24.05 -15.05 -8.77
C SER A 191 -25.36 -15.58 -9.37
N PRO A 192 -25.34 -16.75 -10.06
CA PRO A 192 -26.56 -17.36 -10.56
C PRO A 192 -27.51 -17.65 -9.38
N SER A 193 -28.76 -17.18 -9.50
CA SER A 193 -29.77 -17.44 -8.50
C SER A 193 -29.98 -18.96 -8.36
N PRO A 194 -30.20 -19.52 -7.15
CA PRO A 194 -30.57 -20.92 -6.99
C PRO A 194 -31.85 -21.30 -7.75
N ARG A 195 -32.64 -20.30 -8.20
CA ARG A 195 -33.85 -20.49 -9.02
C ARG A 195 -33.53 -20.73 -10.49
N ASP A 196 -32.36 -20.34 -10.99
CA ASP A 196 -32.00 -20.48 -12.41
C ASP A 196 -31.53 -21.92 -12.75
N GLY A 197 -31.31 -22.77 -11.75
CA GLY A 197 -30.96 -24.19 -11.92
C GLY A 197 -32.15 -25.13 -12.19
N HIS A 198 -33.38 -24.62 -12.25
CA HIS A 198 -34.62 -25.40 -12.46
C HIS A 198 -35.41 -25.02 -13.73
N GLN A 199 -34.74 -24.36 -14.69
CA GLN A 199 -35.35 -24.14 -16.04
C GLN A 199 -34.69 -25.05 -17.08
#